data_c8bfc17bc14633f9d6a849db96650809
#
_entry.id   c8bfc17bc14633f9d6a849db96650809
#
_cell.length_a   1.000
_cell.length_b   1.000
_cell.length_c   1.000
_cell.angle_alpha   90.00
_cell.angle_beta   90.00
_cell.angle_gamma   90.00
#
_symmetry.space_group_name_H-M   'P 1'
#
loop_
_entity.id
_entity.type
_entity.pdbx_description
1 polymer ?
#
loop_
_entity_poly.entity_id
_entity_poly.type
_entity_poly.pdbx_seq_one_letter_code
_entity_poly.pdbx_strand_id
1 'polypeptide(L)'
;GLTFAIKDNMDWAGVPTTAACPGYSWVPQQSAKVVHLLIESGAALVGKTNMDQFACGLNGTRSPHGPVPNAFDERYVSGGSSSGSAYVVATGQVDFSLGTDTAGSGRVPAGLNNIVGLKPSKGLISTRGVLPAAQSVDCVSIFARTVPMACRVLNAAMGYDPQDPYSRAIKLQTQAFPPIFKFGIPKQRLFFGDDL
;
A
#
# COMPACT_ATOMS: atom_id res chain seq x y z
N GLY A 1 17.94 -4.88 10.47
CA GLY A 1 16.78 -3.98 10.23
C GLY A 1 15.69 -4.70 9.47
N LEU A 2 14.50 -4.12 9.42
CA LEU A 2 13.41 -4.64 8.60
C LEU A 2 13.66 -4.34 7.13
N THR A 3 13.29 -5.26 6.24
CA THR A 3 13.34 -5.08 4.79
C THR A 3 11.97 -4.66 4.24
N PHE A 4 11.96 -3.83 3.21
CA PHE A 4 10.70 -3.46 2.56
C PHE A 4 10.85 -3.20 1.06
N ALA A 5 9.71 -3.29 0.36
CA ALA A 5 9.57 -2.95 -1.04
C ALA A 5 8.48 -1.88 -1.23
N ILE A 6 8.49 -1.19 -2.36
CA ILE A 6 7.51 -0.15 -2.68
C ILE A 6 6.88 -0.40 -4.05
N LYS A 7 5.61 -0.02 -4.18
CA LYS A 7 4.90 -0.04 -5.47
C LYS A 7 5.55 0.92 -6.46
N ASP A 8 5.57 0.56 -7.74
CA ASP A 8 6.31 1.31 -8.77
C ASP A 8 5.69 2.67 -9.16
N ASN A 9 4.70 3.13 -8.44
CA ASN A 9 4.24 4.53 -8.48
C ASN A 9 4.80 5.41 -7.36
N MET A 10 5.75 4.89 -6.58
CA MET A 10 6.43 5.64 -5.51
C MET A 10 7.86 5.93 -5.92
N ASP A 11 8.31 7.16 -5.68
CA ASP A 11 9.65 7.62 -6.01
C ASP A 11 10.69 7.04 -5.05
N TRP A 12 11.77 6.55 -5.63
CA TRP A 12 13.02 6.20 -4.97
C TRP A 12 14.15 6.94 -5.68
N ALA A 13 14.87 7.79 -4.98
CA ALA A 13 15.91 8.62 -5.57
C ALA A 13 16.92 7.80 -6.38
N GLY A 14 17.15 8.21 -7.62
CA GLY A 14 18.06 7.55 -8.54
C GLY A 14 17.54 6.28 -9.20
N VAL A 15 16.33 5.82 -8.88
CA VAL A 15 15.68 4.62 -9.46
C VAL A 15 14.46 5.03 -10.26
N PRO A 16 14.28 4.53 -11.50
CA PRO A 16 13.12 4.90 -12.32
C PRO A 16 11.79 4.60 -11.65
N THR A 17 10.84 5.53 -11.79
CA THR A 17 9.42 5.36 -11.47
C THR A 17 8.67 5.25 -12.80
N THR A 18 7.94 4.15 -13.01
CA THR A 18 7.29 3.87 -14.30
C THR A 18 5.78 3.66 -14.20
N ALA A 19 5.25 3.40 -13.01
CA ALA A 19 3.85 3.02 -12.80
C ALA A 19 3.39 1.87 -13.71
N ALA A 20 4.28 0.88 -13.95
CA ALA A 20 4.10 -0.22 -14.88
C ALA A 20 3.80 0.25 -16.31
N CYS A 21 4.32 1.41 -16.73
CA CYS A 21 4.20 1.92 -18.09
C CYS A 21 5.59 2.21 -18.67
N PRO A 22 6.12 1.36 -19.58
CA PRO A 22 7.46 1.56 -20.14
C PRO A 22 7.65 2.87 -20.90
N GLY A 23 6.56 3.41 -21.46
CA GLY A 23 6.57 4.71 -22.17
C GLY A 23 6.45 5.92 -21.22
N TYR A 24 6.28 5.71 -19.93
CA TYR A 24 6.16 6.74 -18.92
C TYR A 24 7.13 6.45 -17.79
N SER A 25 8.27 7.13 -17.79
CA SER A 25 9.33 6.88 -16.83
C SER A 25 10.08 8.17 -16.53
N TRP A 26 10.41 8.37 -15.27
CA TRP A 26 11.36 9.40 -14.84
C TRP A 26 12.25 8.88 -13.71
N VAL A 27 13.41 9.50 -13.55
CA VAL A 27 14.32 9.21 -12.45
C VAL A 27 14.21 10.34 -11.41
N PRO A 28 13.58 10.09 -10.27
CA PRO A 28 13.39 11.11 -9.24
C PRO A 28 14.73 11.46 -8.57
N GLN A 29 14.92 12.74 -8.24
CA GLN A 29 16.06 13.22 -7.49
C GLN A 29 15.91 13.01 -5.97
N GLN A 30 14.68 12.82 -5.51
CA GLN A 30 14.34 12.61 -4.12
C GLN A 30 13.35 11.46 -4.00
N SER A 31 13.49 10.68 -2.93
CA SER A 31 12.52 9.64 -2.60
C SER A 31 11.20 10.26 -2.11
N ALA A 32 10.11 9.52 -2.30
CA ALA A 32 8.83 9.87 -1.68
C ALA A 32 9.01 10.08 -0.17
N LYS A 33 8.25 11.02 0.40
CA LYS A 33 8.39 11.38 1.83
C LYS A 33 8.28 10.16 2.74
N VAL A 34 7.32 9.28 2.48
CA VAL A 34 7.10 8.04 3.25
C VAL A 34 8.29 7.09 3.15
N VAL A 35 8.90 6.97 1.97
CA VAL A 35 10.09 6.13 1.73
C VAL A 35 11.29 6.66 2.53
N HIS A 36 11.51 7.97 2.47
CA HIS A 36 12.55 8.64 3.23
C HIS A 36 12.42 8.39 4.74
N LEU A 37 11.22 8.59 5.31
CA LEU A 37 10.97 8.36 6.74
C LEU A 37 11.26 6.91 7.18
N LEU A 38 10.89 5.93 6.35
CA LEU A 38 11.13 4.53 6.68
C LEU A 38 12.62 4.18 6.62
N ILE A 39 13.36 4.71 5.65
CA ILE A 39 14.82 4.54 5.57
C ILE A 39 15.49 5.20 6.79
N GLU A 40 15.09 6.41 7.16
CA GLU A 40 15.62 7.09 8.35
C GLU A 40 15.30 6.33 9.64
N SER A 41 14.18 5.60 9.69
CA SER A 41 13.84 4.73 10.83
C SER A 41 14.64 3.42 10.89
N GLY A 42 15.56 3.20 9.94
CA GLY A 42 16.43 2.04 9.89
C GLY A 42 15.90 0.85 9.09
N ALA A 43 14.84 1.05 8.29
CA ALA A 43 14.37 0.02 7.36
C ALA A 43 15.18 0.03 6.05
N ALA A 44 15.41 -1.16 5.47
CA ALA A 44 16.15 -1.34 4.23
C ALA A 44 15.19 -1.48 3.05
N LEU A 45 15.19 -0.52 2.12
CA LEU A 45 14.45 -0.62 0.86
C LEU A 45 15.19 -1.54 -0.10
N VAL A 46 14.54 -2.61 -0.56
CA VAL A 46 15.17 -3.64 -1.39
C VAL A 46 14.73 -3.61 -2.85
N GLY A 47 13.61 -2.96 -3.18
CA GLY A 47 13.15 -2.90 -4.57
C GLY A 47 11.78 -2.26 -4.76
N LYS A 48 11.40 -2.19 -6.04
CA LYS A 48 10.08 -1.73 -6.49
C LYS A 48 9.27 -2.92 -7.01
N THR A 49 7.96 -2.88 -6.82
CA THR A 49 7.06 -4.00 -7.12
C THR A 49 6.16 -3.69 -8.30
N ASN A 50 5.83 -4.74 -9.07
CA ASN A 50 4.86 -4.68 -10.16
C ASN A 50 3.46 -4.26 -9.65
N MET A 51 2.67 -3.68 -10.54
CA MET A 51 1.37 -3.12 -10.24
C MET A 51 0.48 -3.12 -11.49
N ASP A 52 -0.84 -2.99 -11.32
CA ASP A 52 -1.70 -2.59 -12.43
C ASP A 52 -1.29 -1.19 -12.92
N GLN A 53 -1.14 -1.04 -14.22
CA GLN A 53 -0.65 0.18 -14.86
C GLN A 53 -1.42 1.42 -14.38
N PHE A 54 -0.69 2.47 -13.98
CA PHE A 54 -1.23 3.72 -13.41
C PHE A 54 -2.18 3.52 -12.23
N ALA A 55 -2.01 2.43 -11.48
CA ALA A 55 -2.88 2.04 -10.37
C ALA A 55 -4.36 1.83 -10.77
N CYS A 56 -4.63 1.59 -12.08
CA CYS A 56 -5.95 1.40 -12.64
C CYS A 56 -6.29 -0.08 -12.79
N GLY A 57 -6.78 -0.70 -11.73
CA GLY A 57 -7.19 -2.10 -11.68
C GLY A 57 -7.30 -2.63 -10.26
N LEU A 58 -7.99 -3.76 -10.10
CA LEU A 58 -8.12 -4.47 -8.83
C LEU A 58 -7.71 -5.94 -8.91
N ASN A 59 -7.33 -6.42 -10.10
CA ASN A 59 -7.04 -7.84 -10.35
C ASN A 59 -5.53 -8.16 -10.33
N GLY A 60 -4.64 -7.18 -10.57
CA GLY A 60 -3.21 -7.42 -10.72
C GLY A 60 -2.82 -7.99 -12.08
N THR A 61 -3.67 -7.81 -13.10
CA THR A 61 -3.48 -8.36 -14.46
C THR A 61 -3.21 -7.30 -15.53
N ARG A 62 -3.24 -6.02 -15.16
CA ARG A 62 -3.07 -4.88 -16.09
C ARG A 62 -1.64 -4.34 -16.05
N SER A 63 -0.68 -5.22 -16.25
CA SER A 63 0.73 -4.84 -16.33
C SER A 63 1.37 -5.36 -17.61
N PRO A 64 2.18 -4.54 -18.32
CA PRO A 64 2.95 -5.00 -19.47
C PRO A 64 4.06 -5.98 -19.09
N HIS A 65 4.40 -6.07 -17.80
CA HIS A 65 5.36 -7.03 -17.25
C HIS A 65 4.73 -8.39 -16.93
N GLY A 66 3.46 -8.58 -17.25
CA GLY A 66 2.69 -9.77 -16.94
C GLY A 66 1.93 -9.66 -15.62
N PRO A 67 0.96 -10.57 -15.38
CA PRO A 67 0.20 -10.64 -14.16
C PRO A 67 1.09 -11.07 -12.98
N VAL A 68 0.77 -10.57 -11.78
CA VAL A 68 1.36 -11.09 -10.55
C VAL A 68 0.52 -12.28 -10.09
N PRO A 69 1.12 -13.45 -9.81
CA PRO A 69 0.36 -14.60 -9.34
C PRO A 69 -0.16 -14.40 -7.92
N ASN A 70 -1.19 -15.15 -7.54
CA ASN A 70 -1.61 -15.26 -6.15
C ASN A 70 -0.57 -16.07 -5.37
N ALA A 71 -0.30 -15.69 -4.11
CA ALA A 71 0.74 -16.33 -3.29
C ALA A 71 0.41 -17.78 -2.88
N PHE A 72 -0.86 -18.20 -2.98
CA PHE A 72 -1.31 -19.55 -2.59
C PHE A 72 -1.55 -20.44 -3.79
N ASP A 73 -2.06 -19.87 -4.90
CA ASP A 73 -2.38 -20.64 -6.11
C ASP A 73 -2.29 -19.71 -7.32
N GLU A 74 -1.34 -19.98 -8.20
CA GLU A 74 -1.07 -19.18 -9.39
C GLU A 74 -2.22 -19.11 -10.41
N ARG A 75 -3.21 -20.01 -10.29
CA ARG A 75 -4.42 -20.01 -11.12
C ARG A 75 -5.37 -18.87 -10.77
N TYR A 76 -5.19 -18.22 -9.61
CA TYR A 76 -6.00 -17.11 -9.16
C TYR A 76 -5.26 -15.79 -9.27
N VAL A 77 -6.02 -14.70 -9.31
CA VAL A 77 -5.48 -13.35 -9.33
C VAL A 77 -4.86 -12.97 -8.00
N SER A 78 -3.76 -12.23 -8.03
CA SER A 78 -3.17 -11.64 -6.82
C SER A 78 -4.02 -10.51 -6.24
N GLY A 79 -4.91 -9.94 -7.04
CA GLY A 79 -5.52 -8.65 -6.75
C GLY A 79 -4.59 -7.49 -7.07
N GLY A 80 -5.16 -6.29 -7.12
CA GLY A 80 -4.43 -5.08 -7.50
C GLY A 80 -5.10 -3.82 -6.95
N SER A 81 -4.56 -2.71 -7.32
CA SER A 81 -3.42 -2.46 -8.22
C SER A 81 -2.04 -2.67 -7.58
N SER A 82 -1.94 -2.86 -6.26
CA SER A 82 -0.66 -3.10 -5.55
C SER A 82 -0.32 -4.60 -5.48
N SER A 83 -0.43 -5.29 -6.61
CA SER A 83 -0.30 -6.74 -6.74
C SER A 83 1.05 -7.28 -6.24
N GLY A 84 2.14 -6.74 -6.76
CA GLY A 84 3.49 -7.15 -6.36
C GLY A 84 3.81 -6.83 -4.91
N SER A 85 3.28 -5.70 -4.38
CA SER A 85 3.48 -5.34 -2.97
C SER A 85 2.85 -6.36 -2.01
N ALA A 86 1.65 -6.87 -2.31
CA ALA A 86 1.03 -7.91 -1.52
C ALA A 86 1.78 -9.24 -1.66
N TYR A 87 2.14 -9.61 -2.88
CA TYR A 87 2.81 -10.88 -3.18
C TYR A 87 4.15 -11.04 -2.44
N VAL A 88 5.03 -10.03 -2.47
CA VAL A 88 6.36 -10.14 -1.84
C VAL A 88 6.29 -10.23 -0.32
N VAL A 89 5.24 -9.69 0.32
CA VAL A 89 5.00 -9.85 1.75
C VAL A 89 4.41 -11.22 2.06
N ALA A 90 3.42 -11.67 1.29
CA ALA A 90 2.78 -12.97 1.48
C ALA A 90 3.77 -14.13 1.33
N THR A 91 4.69 -14.02 0.37
CA THR A 91 5.75 -15.02 0.12
C THR A 91 6.99 -14.85 1.00
N GLY A 92 7.01 -13.86 1.89
CA GLY A 92 8.10 -13.66 2.85
C GLY A 92 9.39 -13.10 2.26
N GLN A 93 9.35 -12.52 1.06
CA GLN A 93 10.52 -11.90 0.42
C GLN A 93 10.95 -10.60 1.13
N VAL A 94 10.00 -9.91 1.77
CA VAL A 94 10.23 -8.72 2.60
C VAL A 94 9.38 -8.77 3.86
N ASP A 95 9.75 -8.00 4.88
CA ASP A 95 9.01 -7.93 6.14
C ASP A 95 7.71 -7.16 6.00
N PHE A 96 7.70 -6.10 5.19
CA PHE A 96 6.53 -5.30 4.84
C PHE A 96 6.71 -4.65 3.47
N SER A 97 5.64 -4.07 2.93
CA SER A 97 5.73 -3.28 1.71
C SER A 97 4.76 -2.11 1.71
N LEU A 98 5.00 -1.14 0.83
CA LEU A 98 4.09 -0.03 0.58
C LEU A 98 3.39 -0.20 -0.76
N GLY A 99 2.13 0.15 -0.78
CA GLY A 99 1.33 0.34 -1.98
C GLY A 99 0.47 1.58 -1.89
N THR A 100 -0.50 1.69 -2.78
CA THR A 100 -1.51 2.75 -2.76
C THR A 100 -2.91 2.14 -2.74
N ASP A 101 -3.84 2.83 -2.08
CA ASP A 101 -5.25 2.43 -2.03
C ASP A 101 -6.14 3.64 -2.27
N THR A 102 -6.57 3.82 -3.50
CA THR A 102 -7.53 4.84 -3.92
C THR A 102 -8.96 4.33 -3.68
N ALA A 103 -9.27 3.13 -4.21
CA ALA A 103 -10.60 2.53 -4.20
C ALA A 103 -10.57 1.02 -3.83
N GLY A 104 -9.52 0.55 -3.16
CA GLY A 104 -9.36 -0.86 -2.78
C GLY A 104 -7.99 -1.45 -3.07
N SER A 105 -7.13 -0.74 -3.80
CA SER A 105 -5.85 -1.24 -4.32
C SER A 105 -4.81 -1.63 -3.25
N GLY A 106 -5.05 -1.35 -1.98
CA GLY A 106 -4.28 -1.88 -0.85
C GLY A 106 -4.98 -3.07 -0.21
N ARG A 107 -6.28 -2.94 0.06
CA ARG A 107 -7.08 -3.94 0.78
C ARG A 107 -7.38 -5.19 -0.04
N VAL A 108 -7.72 -5.02 -1.33
CA VAL A 108 -8.06 -6.15 -2.22
C VAL A 108 -6.90 -7.13 -2.37
N PRO A 109 -5.68 -6.70 -2.81
CA PRO A 109 -4.58 -7.64 -2.94
C PRO A 109 -4.11 -8.21 -1.59
N ALA A 110 -4.24 -7.47 -0.49
CA ALA A 110 -3.95 -8.01 0.83
C ALA A 110 -4.91 -9.14 1.22
N GLY A 111 -6.22 -8.95 1.00
CA GLY A 111 -7.24 -9.96 1.29
C GLY A 111 -7.04 -11.23 0.45
N LEU A 112 -6.76 -11.10 -0.84
CA LEU A 112 -6.54 -12.24 -1.74
C LEU A 112 -5.23 -13.00 -1.45
N ASN A 113 -4.24 -12.36 -0.83
CA ASN A 113 -2.99 -13.01 -0.43
C ASN A 113 -2.91 -13.29 1.09
N ASN A 114 -4.04 -13.20 1.81
CA ASN A 114 -4.16 -13.52 3.24
C ASN A 114 -3.12 -12.82 4.13
N ILE A 115 -2.93 -11.53 3.89
CA ILE A 115 -2.07 -10.66 4.71
C ILE A 115 -2.84 -9.42 5.18
N VAL A 116 -2.25 -8.64 6.06
CA VAL A 116 -2.82 -7.37 6.51
C VAL A 116 -2.57 -6.28 5.48
N GLY A 117 -3.64 -5.66 4.98
CA GLY A 117 -3.61 -4.44 4.18
C GLY A 117 -4.18 -3.27 4.97
N LEU A 118 -3.31 -2.40 5.46
CA LEU A 118 -3.70 -1.22 6.22
C LEU A 118 -3.84 -0.01 5.32
N LYS A 119 -5.07 0.47 5.13
CA LYS A 119 -5.35 1.80 4.57
C LYS A 119 -5.59 2.77 5.71
N PRO A 120 -4.67 3.67 6.04
CA PRO A 120 -4.88 4.65 7.10
C PRO A 120 -5.87 5.74 6.65
N SER A 121 -6.31 6.55 7.59
CA SER A 121 -7.07 7.76 7.25
C SER A 121 -6.22 8.65 6.36
N LYS A 122 -6.84 9.21 5.30
CA LYS A 122 -6.16 10.09 4.36
C LYS A 122 -5.47 11.25 5.06
N GLY A 123 -4.24 11.56 4.63
CA GLY A 123 -3.44 12.65 5.15
C GLY A 123 -2.62 12.32 6.40
N LEU A 124 -2.69 11.09 6.93
CA LEU A 124 -1.78 10.62 7.99
C LEU A 124 -0.39 10.31 7.44
N ILE A 125 -0.33 9.75 6.24
CA ILE A 125 0.92 9.50 5.50
C ILE A 125 0.94 10.47 4.31
N SER A 126 2.05 11.17 4.12
CA SER A 126 2.25 12.05 2.97
C SER A 126 2.26 11.25 1.66
N THR A 127 1.60 11.79 0.65
CA THR A 127 1.60 11.28 -0.73
C THR A 127 2.62 12.00 -1.63
N ARG A 128 3.46 12.87 -1.08
CA ARG A 128 4.52 13.54 -1.83
C ARG A 128 5.54 12.52 -2.37
N GLY A 129 5.79 12.58 -3.68
CA GLY A 129 6.62 11.60 -4.40
C GLY A 129 5.88 10.29 -4.71
N VAL A 130 4.55 10.31 -4.67
CA VAL A 130 3.69 9.21 -5.13
C VAL A 130 2.92 9.69 -6.36
N LEU A 131 3.05 8.97 -7.48
CA LEU A 131 2.27 9.27 -8.68
C LEU A 131 0.78 9.04 -8.38
N PRO A 132 -0.07 10.06 -8.53
CA PRO A 132 -1.48 9.93 -8.20
C PRO A 132 -2.28 9.14 -9.25
N ALA A 133 -3.29 8.40 -8.78
CA ALA A 133 -4.38 7.88 -9.60
C ALA A 133 -5.60 8.81 -9.53
N ALA A 134 -6.03 9.17 -8.30
CA ALA A 134 -7.05 10.17 -8.03
C ALA A 134 -6.68 10.90 -6.74
N GLN A 135 -5.96 11.99 -6.89
CA GLN A 135 -5.23 12.67 -5.81
C GLN A 135 -6.09 13.01 -4.58
N SER A 136 -7.37 13.33 -4.81
CA SER A 136 -8.31 13.67 -3.72
C SER A 136 -8.64 12.48 -2.81
N VAL A 137 -8.45 11.23 -3.26
CA VAL A 137 -8.78 10.01 -2.50
C VAL A 137 -7.62 9.02 -2.38
N ASP A 138 -6.49 9.29 -3.00
CA ASP A 138 -5.29 8.46 -2.90
C ASP A 138 -4.79 8.39 -1.47
N CYS A 139 -4.33 7.21 -1.08
CA CYS A 139 -3.74 6.94 0.22
C CYS A 139 -2.59 5.93 0.06
N VAL A 140 -1.48 6.17 0.72
CA VAL A 140 -0.44 5.15 0.88
C VAL A 140 -0.99 4.04 1.76
N SER A 141 -0.83 2.78 1.34
CA SER A 141 -1.23 1.59 2.09
C SER A 141 -0.01 0.76 2.50
N ILE A 142 -0.16 0.05 3.60
CA ILE A 142 0.88 -0.77 4.20
C ILE A 142 0.47 -2.23 4.13
N PHE A 143 1.37 -3.09 3.68
CA PHE A 143 1.21 -4.53 3.66
C PHE A 143 2.15 -5.16 4.68
N ALA A 144 1.61 -6.02 5.53
CA ALA A 144 2.38 -6.74 6.54
C ALA A 144 1.71 -8.08 6.85
N ARG A 145 2.47 -9.05 7.39
CA ARG A 145 1.90 -10.34 7.78
C ARG A 145 1.08 -10.27 9.06
N THR A 146 1.29 -9.26 9.88
CA THR A 146 0.58 -9.11 11.18
C THR A 146 0.15 -7.67 11.42
N VAL A 147 -0.93 -7.49 12.18
CA VAL A 147 -1.40 -6.16 12.61
C VAL A 147 -0.36 -5.39 13.43
N PRO A 148 0.35 -5.99 14.39
CA PRO A 148 1.42 -5.27 15.12
C PRO A 148 2.51 -4.72 14.19
N MET A 149 2.91 -5.47 13.15
CA MET A 149 3.88 -4.98 12.16
C MET A 149 3.31 -3.82 11.35
N ALA A 150 2.06 -3.92 10.87
CA ALA A 150 1.42 -2.84 10.14
C ALA A 150 1.32 -1.55 10.97
N CYS A 151 0.99 -1.67 12.25
CA CYS A 151 0.95 -0.53 13.17
C CYS A 151 2.35 0.06 13.42
N ARG A 152 3.37 -0.78 13.56
CA ARG A 152 4.76 -0.31 13.70
C ARG A 152 5.21 0.49 12.49
N VAL A 153 4.91 0.00 11.29
CA VAL A 153 5.22 0.71 10.03
C VAL A 153 4.43 2.01 9.92
N LEU A 154 3.13 2.01 10.27
CA LEU A 154 2.32 3.22 10.29
C LEU A 154 2.93 4.29 11.20
N ASN A 155 3.33 3.94 12.40
CA ASN A 155 3.92 4.87 13.36
C ASN A 155 5.22 5.50 12.85
N ALA A 156 6.01 4.76 12.08
CA ALA A 156 7.25 5.28 11.46
C ALA A 156 6.98 6.11 10.18
N ALA A 157 5.91 5.78 9.45
CA ALA A 157 5.58 6.37 8.16
C ALA A 157 4.71 7.64 8.25
N MET A 158 3.97 7.80 9.35
CA MET A 158 3.04 8.92 9.52
C MET A 158 3.74 10.21 9.95
N GLY A 159 3.18 11.33 9.55
CA GLY A 159 3.64 12.65 9.98
C GLY A 159 3.07 13.75 9.09
N TYR A 160 3.02 14.95 9.65
CA TYR A 160 2.60 16.13 8.89
C TYR A 160 3.67 16.53 7.88
N ASP A 161 3.26 16.72 6.63
CA ASP A 161 4.09 17.23 5.55
C ASP A 161 3.47 18.51 4.99
N PRO A 162 4.04 19.70 5.25
CA PRO A 162 3.49 20.96 4.77
C PRO A 162 3.55 21.12 3.24
N GLN A 163 4.30 20.26 2.55
CA GLN A 163 4.39 20.25 1.09
C GLN A 163 3.36 19.32 0.41
N ASP A 164 2.61 18.53 1.20
CA ASP A 164 1.48 17.75 0.72
C ASP A 164 0.18 18.44 1.10
N PRO A 165 -0.60 18.97 0.11
CA PRO A 165 -1.84 19.71 0.39
C PRO A 165 -2.92 18.85 1.08
N TYR A 166 -2.77 17.53 1.07
CA TYR A 166 -3.70 16.62 1.74
C TYR A 166 -3.21 16.13 3.10
N SER A 167 -1.96 16.45 3.47
CA SER A 167 -1.41 16.05 4.77
C SER A 167 -2.11 16.77 5.92
N ARG A 168 -2.29 16.07 7.03
CA ARG A 168 -3.00 16.58 8.22
C ARG A 168 -2.14 16.43 9.45
N ALA A 169 -2.04 17.49 10.24
CA ALA A 169 -1.37 17.48 11.55
C ALA A 169 -2.26 16.79 12.60
N ILE A 170 -2.31 15.46 12.57
CA ILE A 170 -3.10 14.66 13.50
C ILE A 170 -2.15 13.94 14.47
N LYS A 171 -2.40 14.09 15.76
CA LYS A 171 -1.79 13.23 16.78
C LYS A 171 -2.70 12.03 16.98
N LEU A 172 -2.19 10.82 16.74
CA LEU A 172 -2.90 9.61 17.12
C LEU A 172 -2.96 9.57 18.64
N GLN A 173 -4.17 9.60 19.19
CA GLN A 173 -4.35 9.34 20.61
C GLN A 173 -4.37 7.82 20.79
N THR A 174 -3.40 7.28 21.50
CA THR A 174 -3.44 5.89 21.98
C THR A 174 -4.39 5.83 23.18
N GLN A 175 -5.68 5.86 22.92
CA GLN A 175 -6.65 5.53 23.97
C GLN A 175 -6.74 4.01 24.06
N ALA A 176 -6.57 3.50 25.27
CA ALA A 176 -7.00 2.13 25.56
C ALA A 176 -8.49 2.00 25.21
N PHE A 177 -8.89 0.86 24.65
CA PHE A 177 -10.30 0.58 24.45
C PHE A 177 -11.04 0.77 25.78
N PRO A 178 -12.15 1.53 25.80
CA PRO A 178 -12.95 1.62 27.00
C PRO A 178 -13.45 0.21 27.38
N PRO A 179 -13.58 -0.11 28.67
CA PRO A 179 -14.00 -1.44 29.11
C PRO A 179 -15.40 -1.82 28.59
N ILE A 180 -16.20 -0.82 28.21
CA ILE A 180 -17.51 -1.01 27.58
C ILE A 180 -17.54 -0.14 26.32
N PHE A 181 -17.77 -0.74 25.17
CA PHE A 181 -17.97 -0.04 23.90
C PHE A 181 -19.12 -0.67 23.10
N LYS A 182 -19.72 0.13 22.21
CA LYS A 182 -20.76 -0.32 21.28
C LYS A 182 -20.17 -0.43 19.89
N PHE A 183 -20.51 -1.50 19.18
CA PHE A 183 -20.22 -1.65 17.76
C PHE A 183 -21.46 -2.14 17.03
N GLY A 184 -21.57 -1.79 15.76
CA GLY A 184 -22.67 -2.21 14.90
C GLY A 184 -22.25 -3.35 13.99
N ILE A 185 -23.13 -4.32 13.80
CA ILE A 185 -23.01 -5.33 12.75
C ILE A 185 -24.23 -5.23 11.84
N PRO A 186 -24.09 -5.45 10.52
CA PRO A 186 -25.23 -5.50 9.62
C PRO A 186 -26.23 -6.57 10.06
N LYS A 187 -27.54 -6.25 10.10
CA LYS A 187 -28.58 -7.22 10.41
C LYS A 187 -28.81 -8.20 9.25
N GLN A 188 -28.54 -7.75 8.03
CA GLN A 188 -28.70 -8.56 6.82
C GLN A 188 -27.31 -8.95 6.30
N ARG A 189 -27.19 -10.19 5.84
CA ARG A 189 -26.04 -10.61 5.07
C ARG A 189 -26.02 -9.80 3.76
N LEU A 190 -24.95 -9.06 3.53
CA LEU A 190 -24.75 -8.41 2.25
C LEU A 190 -24.03 -9.42 1.34
N PHE A 191 -24.71 -9.83 0.29
CA PHE A 191 -24.14 -10.66 -0.76
C PHE A 191 -23.52 -9.74 -1.80
N PHE A 192 -22.27 -9.98 -2.14
CA PHE A 192 -21.57 -9.30 -3.21
C PHE A 192 -21.12 -10.34 -4.22
N GLY A 193 -21.68 -10.27 -5.42
CA GLY A 193 -21.43 -11.21 -6.49
C GLY A 193 -22.57 -12.20 -6.71
N ASP A 194 -22.39 -13.07 -7.69
CA ASP A 194 -23.36 -14.11 -8.03
C ASP A 194 -23.21 -15.26 -7.03
N ASP A 195 -24.09 -15.31 -6.07
CA ASP A 195 -24.29 -16.50 -5.25
C ASP A 195 -25.08 -17.51 -6.11
N LEU A 196 -24.36 -18.29 -6.85
CA LEU A 196 -24.86 -19.47 -7.51
C LEU A 196 -24.67 -20.69 -6.63
#